data_bc57ba1c84bcd7a1d6fbe009062504b7
#
_entry.id   bc57ba1c84bcd7a1d6fbe009062504b7
#
_cell.length_a   1.000
_cell.length_b   1.000
_cell.length_c   1.000
_cell.angle_alpha   90.00
_cell.angle_beta   90.00
_cell.angle_gamma   90.00
#
_symmetry.space_group_name_H-M   'P 1'
#
loop_
_entity.id
_entity.type
_entity.pdbx_description
1 polymer ?
#
loop_
_entity_poly.entity_id
_entity_poly.type
_entity_poly.pdbx_seq_one_letter_code
_entity_poly.pdbx_strand_id
1 'polypeptide(L)'
;MSKARSLVVPLLVVSLSACGENTLTAENVAATQVAAKTVSGDTPAVGAVTAVPPAPEAVPAKAQAATIAALPLKRGYYVESDTPCGQASNATTTLLRREGIGGARDFCEFKKIEQTGPDTYRVTEACGDLQDNAPPETSTSLYTLTGDTAFTAKSEHGWERNARYCAQSTMPPDWRANDISDVTG
;
A
#
# COMPACT_ATOMS: atom_id res chain seq x y z
N MET A 1 56.23 -24.39 -10.74
CA MET A 1 56.16 -23.57 -11.97
C MET A 1 54.86 -22.78 -11.93
N SER A 2 54.91 -21.58 -11.35
CA SER A 2 53.76 -20.69 -11.21
C SER A 2 53.65 -19.75 -12.42
N LYS A 3 52.50 -19.84 -13.13
CA LYS A 3 52.18 -18.88 -14.20
C LYS A 3 51.31 -17.75 -13.63
N ALA A 4 51.89 -16.59 -13.47
CA ALA A 4 51.19 -15.35 -13.20
C ALA A 4 50.37 -14.94 -14.44
N ARG A 5 49.06 -14.75 -14.29
CA ARG A 5 48.18 -14.13 -15.29
C ARG A 5 47.92 -12.70 -14.90
N SER A 6 48.50 -11.78 -15.67
CA SER A 6 48.16 -10.35 -15.59
C SER A 6 46.74 -10.10 -16.08
N LEU A 7 45.86 -9.55 -15.21
CA LEU A 7 44.57 -9.05 -15.57
C LEU A 7 44.71 -7.54 -15.92
N VAL A 8 44.47 -7.24 -17.20
CA VAL A 8 44.32 -5.88 -17.72
C VAL A 8 42.85 -5.46 -17.47
N VAL A 9 42.69 -4.45 -16.67
CA VAL A 9 41.36 -3.85 -16.41
C VAL A 9 41.20 -2.67 -17.37
N PRO A 10 40.17 -2.66 -18.24
CA PRO A 10 39.87 -1.49 -19.04
C PRO A 10 39.12 -0.46 -18.22
N LEU A 11 39.63 0.78 -18.23
CA LEU A 11 39.00 1.97 -17.66
C LEU A 11 37.81 2.37 -18.55
N LEU A 12 36.60 2.24 -18.06
CA LEU A 12 35.38 2.75 -18.72
C LEU A 12 35.15 4.19 -18.26
N VAL A 13 35.34 5.14 -19.17
CA VAL A 13 35.00 6.56 -18.99
C VAL A 13 33.49 6.71 -19.18
N VAL A 14 32.76 7.06 -18.11
CA VAL A 14 31.35 7.40 -18.17
C VAL A 14 31.22 8.91 -18.38
N SER A 15 30.69 9.29 -19.53
CA SER A 15 30.35 10.67 -19.86
C SER A 15 29.02 11.05 -19.19
N LEU A 16 29.05 12.06 -18.32
CA LEU A 16 27.84 12.70 -17.78
C LEU A 16 27.23 13.58 -18.88
N SER A 17 26.04 13.29 -19.30
CA SER A 17 25.21 14.15 -20.15
C SER A 17 24.23 14.95 -19.30
N ALA A 18 24.17 16.21 -19.62
CA ALA A 18 23.63 17.38 -18.96
C ALA A 18 22.11 17.35 -18.67
N CYS A 19 21.79 18.13 -17.65
CA CYS A 19 20.50 18.63 -17.19
C CYS A 19 19.60 19.15 -18.32
N GLY A 20 18.34 18.69 -18.32
CA GLY A 20 17.23 19.39 -18.96
C GLY A 20 16.47 20.19 -17.91
N GLU A 21 16.55 21.53 -17.98
CA GLU A 21 15.71 22.44 -17.21
C GLU A 21 14.28 22.38 -17.77
N ASN A 22 13.33 21.88 -16.99
CA ASN A 22 11.92 22.06 -17.29
C ASN A 22 11.42 23.33 -16.60
N THR A 23 11.29 24.37 -17.40
CA THR A 23 10.58 25.62 -17.09
C THR A 23 9.09 25.33 -16.88
N LEU A 24 8.60 25.51 -15.68
CA LEU A 24 7.18 25.51 -15.35
C LEU A 24 6.57 26.81 -15.81
N THR A 25 5.77 26.76 -16.88
CA THR A 25 4.90 27.86 -17.30
C THR A 25 3.64 27.82 -16.43
N ALA A 26 3.47 28.84 -15.61
CA ALA A 26 2.24 29.06 -14.85
C ALA A 26 1.18 29.62 -15.80
N GLU A 27 0.15 28.83 -16.11
CA GLU A 27 -1.06 29.30 -16.79
C GLU A 27 -2.23 29.41 -15.79
N ASN A 28 -2.58 30.62 -15.64
CA ASN A 28 -3.72 31.35 -15.13
C ASN A 28 -5.05 30.59 -15.24
N VAL A 29 -5.67 30.21 -14.12
CA VAL A 29 -7.06 29.76 -14.11
C VAL A 29 -7.92 30.86 -13.50
N ALA A 30 -8.70 31.49 -14.34
CA ALA A 30 -9.67 32.54 -14.02
C ALA A 30 -10.75 32.02 -13.05
N ALA A 31 -10.96 32.78 -11.97
CA ALA A 31 -12.03 32.59 -11.03
C ALA A 31 -13.37 32.97 -11.67
N THR A 32 -14.27 32.02 -11.84
CA THR A 32 -15.68 32.29 -12.18
C THR A 32 -16.46 32.53 -10.90
N GLN A 33 -16.77 33.78 -10.65
CA GLN A 33 -17.73 34.21 -9.63
C GLN A 33 -19.14 33.91 -10.14
N VAL A 34 -19.90 33.11 -9.40
CA VAL A 34 -21.35 32.93 -9.61
C VAL A 34 -22.07 33.82 -8.63
N ALA A 35 -22.81 34.78 -9.20
CA ALA A 35 -23.59 35.77 -8.48
C ALA A 35 -24.74 35.15 -7.67
N ALA A 36 -24.85 35.55 -6.43
CA ALA A 36 -25.99 35.28 -5.56
C ALA A 36 -27.20 36.08 -6.03
N LYS A 37 -28.30 35.41 -6.34
CA LYS A 37 -29.59 36.02 -6.64
C LYS A 37 -30.47 35.98 -5.38
N THR A 38 -30.61 37.10 -4.73
CA THR A 38 -31.58 37.34 -3.67
C THR A 38 -33.00 37.30 -4.23
N VAL A 39 -33.83 36.42 -3.68
CA VAL A 39 -35.28 36.49 -3.86
C VAL A 39 -35.92 36.79 -2.51
N SER A 40 -36.45 37.98 -2.38
CA SER A 40 -37.39 38.38 -1.34
C SER A 40 -38.78 37.85 -1.66
N GLY A 41 -39.43 37.22 -0.74
CA GLY A 41 -40.82 36.76 -0.89
C GLY A 41 -41.47 36.50 0.44
N ASP A 42 -42.27 37.47 0.85
CA ASP A 42 -43.46 37.46 1.71
C ASP A 42 -43.73 36.31 2.71
N THR A 43 -43.96 36.78 3.92
CA THR A 43 -44.60 36.08 5.04
C THR A 43 -46.11 35.99 4.83
N PRO A 44 -46.77 34.88 5.18
CA PRO A 44 -47.88 35.00 6.13
C PRO A 44 -47.74 34.08 7.36
N ALA A 45 -48.25 34.61 8.43
CA ALA A 45 -48.25 34.06 9.77
C ALA A 45 -49.21 32.87 9.98
N VAL A 46 -48.99 32.21 11.13
CA VAL A 46 -49.94 31.43 11.96
C VAL A 46 -49.91 29.91 11.72
N GLY A 47 -49.40 29.25 12.71
CA GLY A 47 -49.54 27.84 12.99
C GLY A 47 -48.63 27.44 14.14
N ALA A 48 -49.08 27.62 15.38
CA ALA A 48 -48.39 27.10 16.56
C ALA A 48 -48.37 25.56 16.50
N VAL A 49 -47.31 24.99 16.01
CA VAL A 49 -47.03 23.56 16.13
C VAL A 49 -46.20 23.36 17.39
N THR A 50 -46.78 22.67 18.34
CA THR A 50 -46.14 22.20 19.56
C THR A 50 -44.89 21.43 19.17
N ALA A 51 -43.69 21.98 19.46
CA ALA A 51 -42.44 21.34 19.23
C ALA A 51 -42.32 20.09 20.12
N VAL A 52 -42.40 18.92 19.50
CA VAL A 52 -41.99 17.69 20.14
C VAL A 52 -40.46 17.72 20.24
N PRO A 53 -39.87 17.54 21.45
CA PRO A 53 -38.43 17.53 21.60
C PRO A 53 -37.85 16.44 20.68
N PRO A 54 -36.79 16.72 19.91
CA PRO A 54 -36.14 15.68 19.14
C PRO A 54 -35.63 14.59 20.08
N ALA A 55 -35.95 13.37 19.79
CA ALA A 55 -35.38 12.20 20.48
C ALA A 55 -33.84 12.28 20.38
N PRO A 56 -33.10 11.94 21.45
CA PRO A 56 -31.64 11.97 21.40
C PRO A 56 -31.20 11.04 20.27
N GLU A 57 -30.54 11.62 19.26
CA GLU A 57 -29.89 10.84 18.20
C GLU A 57 -28.90 9.89 18.86
N ALA A 58 -29.13 8.59 18.70
CA ALA A 58 -28.22 7.56 19.17
C ALA A 58 -26.87 7.79 18.48
N VAL A 59 -25.88 8.26 19.23
CA VAL A 59 -24.49 8.36 18.77
C VAL A 59 -24.08 6.97 18.30
N PRO A 60 -23.68 6.77 17.03
CA PRO A 60 -23.30 5.46 16.56
C PRO A 60 -22.14 4.96 17.43
N ALA A 61 -22.36 3.86 18.13
CA ALA A 61 -21.31 3.20 18.91
C ALA A 61 -20.15 2.91 17.95
N LYS A 62 -18.97 3.43 18.26
CA LYS A 62 -17.74 3.11 17.50
C LYS A 62 -17.63 1.59 17.49
N ALA A 63 -17.82 0.98 16.33
CA ALA A 63 -17.61 -0.45 16.16
C ALA A 63 -16.20 -0.76 16.66
N GLN A 64 -16.08 -1.61 17.69
CA GLN A 64 -14.80 -2.03 18.22
C GLN A 64 -14.11 -2.83 17.13
N ALA A 65 -12.88 -2.43 16.78
CA ALA A 65 -12.07 -3.14 15.80
C ALA A 65 -11.84 -4.58 16.27
N ALA A 66 -12.24 -5.55 15.44
CA ALA A 66 -12.03 -6.97 15.75
C ALA A 66 -10.58 -7.34 15.42
N THR A 67 -9.89 -7.98 16.37
CA THR A 67 -8.55 -8.54 16.11
C THR A 67 -8.69 -9.89 15.42
N ILE A 68 -7.94 -10.10 14.33
CA ILE A 68 -7.91 -11.35 13.56
C ILE A 68 -6.49 -11.93 13.50
N ALA A 69 -6.40 -13.24 13.26
CA ALA A 69 -5.12 -13.96 13.29
C ALA A 69 -4.28 -13.83 12.00
N ALA A 70 -4.89 -13.47 10.88
CA ALA A 70 -4.21 -13.27 9.60
C ALA A 70 -5.07 -12.41 8.69
N LEU A 71 -4.46 -11.70 7.74
CA LEU A 71 -5.19 -11.04 6.66
C LEU A 71 -5.94 -12.08 5.81
N PRO A 72 -7.18 -11.82 5.41
CA PRO A 72 -7.96 -12.72 4.56
C PRO A 72 -7.53 -12.63 3.09
N LEU A 73 -6.23 -12.79 2.86
CA LEU A 73 -5.58 -12.78 1.57
C LEU A 73 -5.02 -14.17 1.25
N LYS A 74 -5.05 -14.53 -0.01
CA LYS A 74 -4.42 -15.75 -0.52
C LYS A 74 -2.91 -15.66 -0.32
N ARG A 75 -2.29 -16.66 0.32
CA ARG A 75 -0.84 -16.70 0.51
C ARG A 75 -0.09 -16.99 -0.78
N GLY A 76 1.11 -16.46 -0.88
CA GLY A 76 1.98 -16.61 -2.03
C GLY A 76 2.50 -15.28 -2.56
N TYR A 77 2.87 -15.26 -3.82
CA TYR A 77 3.48 -14.08 -4.45
C TYR A 77 2.46 -12.99 -4.74
N TYR A 78 2.83 -11.77 -4.36
CA TYR A 78 2.15 -10.52 -4.71
C TYR A 78 3.12 -9.65 -5.49
N VAL A 79 2.66 -9.15 -6.63
CA VAL A 79 3.44 -8.28 -7.52
C VAL A 79 2.74 -6.94 -7.63
N GLU A 80 3.51 -5.86 -7.71
CA GLU A 80 2.97 -4.51 -7.92
C GLU A 80 1.97 -4.49 -9.08
N SER A 81 0.84 -3.80 -8.89
CA SER A 81 -0.34 -3.93 -9.74
C SER A 81 -0.12 -3.50 -11.20
N ASP A 82 0.89 -2.64 -11.45
CA ASP A 82 1.30 -2.18 -12.78
C ASP A 82 2.28 -3.12 -13.49
N THR A 83 2.83 -4.12 -12.75
CA THR A 83 3.84 -5.05 -13.26
C THR A 83 3.20 -6.39 -13.65
N PRO A 84 3.33 -6.88 -14.89
CA PRO A 84 2.87 -8.21 -15.27
C PRO A 84 3.58 -9.32 -14.46
N CYS A 85 2.85 -10.36 -14.03
CA CYS A 85 3.41 -11.45 -13.22
C CYS A 85 4.68 -12.08 -13.83
N GLY A 86 4.70 -12.27 -15.14
CA GLY A 86 5.87 -12.84 -15.84
C GLY A 86 7.07 -11.87 -15.97
N GLN A 87 6.91 -10.62 -15.56
CA GLN A 87 7.95 -9.58 -15.54
C GLN A 87 8.32 -9.17 -14.10
N ALA A 88 7.84 -9.92 -13.12
CA ALA A 88 8.13 -9.68 -11.71
C ALA A 88 9.64 -9.67 -11.44
N SER A 89 10.06 -8.82 -10.53
CA SER A 89 11.45 -8.66 -10.09
C SER A 89 11.53 -8.60 -8.57
N ASN A 90 12.73 -8.65 -8.01
CA ASN A 90 12.94 -8.49 -6.56
C ASN A 90 12.41 -7.16 -6.02
N ALA A 91 12.39 -6.12 -6.85
CA ALA A 91 11.88 -4.81 -6.46
C ALA A 91 10.35 -4.71 -6.46
N THR A 92 9.68 -5.53 -7.26
CA THR A 92 8.22 -5.46 -7.47
C THR A 92 7.45 -6.62 -6.83
N THR A 93 8.15 -7.55 -6.16
CA THR A 93 7.53 -8.77 -5.63
C THR A 93 7.69 -8.88 -4.13
N THR A 94 6.60 -9.28 -3.47
CA THR A 94 6.60 -9.71 -2.07
C THR A 94 5.97 -11.09 -1.95
N LEU A 95 6.37 -11.82 -0.91
CA LEU A 95 5.78 -13.09 -0.51
C LEU A 95 4.93 -12.88 0.74
N LEU A 96 3.62 -13.08 0.61
CA LEU A 96 2.70 -13.06 1.74
C LEU A 96 2.66 -14.44 2.40
N ARG A 97 2.99 -14.46 3.68
CA ARG A 97 2.93 -15.62 4.59
C ARG A 97 1.78 -15.42 5.60
N ARG A 98 1.58 -16.40 6.47
CA ARG A 98 0.63 -16.28 7.57
C ARG A 98 1.07 -15.20 8.57
N GLU A 99 2.34 -15.23 8.90
CA GLU A 99 2.97 -14.39 9.94
C GLU A 99 3.40 -13.02 9.44
N GLY A 100 3.40 -12.76 8.13
CA GLY A 100 3.88 -11.48 7.63
C GLY A 100 4.03 -11.43 6.11
N ILE A 101 4.66 -10.35 5.66
CA ILE A 101 4.94 -10.08 4.25
C ILE A 101 6.41 -9.65 4.08
N GLY A 102 7.06 -10.10 3.03
CA GLY A 102 8.46 -9.71 2.80
C GLY A 102 8.87 -9.75 1.34
N GLY A 103 9.88 -8.97 1.02
CA GLY A 103 10.55 -8.93 -0.27
C GLY A 103 11.85 -9.75 -0.28
N ALA A 104 12.75 -9.37 -1.18
CA ALA A 104 14.05 -10.03 -1.30
C ALA A 104 15.03 -9.68 -0.17
N ARG A 105 14.82 -8.55 0.52
CA ARG A 105 15.74 -8.01 1.51
C ARG A 105 15.10 -7.75 2.87
N ASP A 106 13.80 -7.67 2.94
CA ASP A 106 13.05 -7.27 4.11
C ASP A 106 11.95 -8.27 4.44
N PHE A 107 11.59 -8.32 5.71
CA PHE A 107 10.42 -9.05 6.20
C PHE A 107 9.73 -8.23 7.29
N CYS A 108 8.42 -8.06 7.15
CA CYS A 108 7.55 -7.41 8.12
C CYS A 108 6.67 -8.48 8.77
N GLU A 109 6.94 -8.79 10.03
CA GLU A 109 6.12 -9.70 10.81
C GLU A 109 4.86 -8.98 11.31
N PHE A 110 3.67 -9.57 11.11
CA PHE A 110 2.41 -9.05 11.60
C PHE A 110 2.26 -9.31 13.10
N LYS A 111 2.39 -8.27 13.91
CA LYS A 111 2.24 -8.34 15.37
C LYS A 111 0.79 -8.24 15.81
N LYS A 112 -0.03 -7.47 15.11
CA LYS A 112 -1.45 -7.28 15.39
C LYS A 112 -2.18 -6.91 14.11
N ILE A 113 -3.35 -7.50 13.88
CA ILE A 113 -4.23 -7.19 12.76
C ILE A 113 -5.60 -6.84 13.31
N GLU A 114 -6.07 -5.64 13.08
CA GLU A 114 -7.36 -5.12 13.52
C GLU A 114 -8.21 -4.78 12.31
N GLN A 115 -9.36 -5.43 12.17
CA GLN A 115 -10.33 -5.08 11.16
C GLN A 115 -11.02 -3.76 11.56
N THR A 116 -10.87 -2.71 10.75
CA THR A 116 -11.42 -1.38 10.98
C THR A 116 -12.57 -1.03 10.03
N GLY A 117 -12.81 -1.87 9.05
CA GLY A 117 -13.90 -1.77 8.07
C GLY A 117 -14.13 -3.11 7.36
N PRO A 118 -15.08 -3.19 6.43
CA PRO A 118 -15.39 -4.44 5.71
C PRO A 118 -14.17 -5.07 5.07
N ASP A 119 -13.35 -4.27 4.37
CA ASP A 119 -12.16 -4.71 3.63
C ASP A 119 -10.91 -3.92 4.09
N THR A 120 -10.95 -3.32 5.29
CA THR A 120 -9.90 -2.44 5.79
C THR A 120 -9.34 -2.96 7.10
N TYR A 121 -8.01 -3.04 7.17
CA TYR A 121 -7.27 -3.62 8.30
C TYR A 121 -6.13 -2.70 8.70
N ARG A 122 -6.05 -2.40 9.99
CA ARG A 122 -4.87 -1.78 10.58
C ARG A 122 -3.93 -2.89 11.03
N VAL A 123 -2.71 -2.88 10.53
CA VAL A 123 -1.70 -3.89 10.82
C VAL A 123 -0.53 -3.23 11.52
N THR A 124 -0.21 -3.70 12.73
CA THR A 124 1.04 -3.37 13.40
C THR A 124 2.08 -4.38 12.95
N GLU A 125 3.17 -3.92 12.39
CA GLU A 125 4.24 -4.71 11.76
C GLU A 125 5.56 -4.48 12.48
N ALA A 126 6.40 -5.51 12.55
CA ALA A 126 7.80 -5.39 12.93
C ALA A 126 8.64 -5.74 11.69
N CYS A 127 9.21 -4.73 11.07
CA CYS A 127 9.95 -4.85 9.81
C CYS A 127 11.46 -4.83 10.06
N GLY A 128 12.18 -5.78 9.46
CA GLY A 128 13.63 -5.89 9.53
C GLY A 128 14.24 -6.17 8.17
N ASP A 129 15.47 -5.67 7.95
CA ASP A 129 16.30 -6.04 6.81
C ASP A 129 16.92 -7.43 7.08
N LEU A 130 16.77 -8.35 6.14
CA LEU A 130 17.30 -9.71 6.25
C LEU A 130 18.84 -9.78 6.10
N GLN A 131 19.47 -8.70 5.67
CA GLN A 131 20.92 -8.60 5.46
C GLN A 131 21.65 -7.86 6.60
N ASP A 132 20.91 -7.32 7.54
CA ASP A 132 21.37 -6.53 8.67
C ASP A 132 20.95 -7.22 9.98
N ASN A 133 21.71 -6.99 11.05
CA ASN A 133 21.41 -7.49 12.39
C ASN A 133 20.74 -6.42 13.27
N ALA A 134 20.25 -5.32 12.68
CA ALA A 134 19.52 -4.31 13.40
C ALA A 134 18.19 -4.89 13.92
N PRO A 135 17.74 -4.48 15.11
CA PRO A 135 16.44 -4.91 15.61
C PRO A 135 15.32 -4.41 14.65
N PRO A 136 14.27 -5.23 14.43
CA PRO A 136 13.15 -4.82 13.60
C PRO A 136 12.49 -3.54 14.12
N GLU A 137 12.12 -2.65 13.20
CA GLU A 137 11.36 -1.44 13.50
C GLU A 137 9.86 -1.73 13.49
N THR A 138 9.15 -1.22 14.50
CA THR A 138 7.70 -1.36 14.57
C THR A 138 7.02 -0.17 13.89
N SER A 139 6.11 -0.44 12.98
CA SER A 139 5.30 0.54 12.28
C SER A 139 3.85 0.09 12.16
N THR A 140 2.99 1.00 11.71
CA THR A 140 1.58 0.70 11.44
C THR A 140 1.26 0.98 9.98
N SER A 141 0.59 0.01 9.35
CA SER A 141 0.11 0.12 7.97
C SER A 141 -1.40 -0.09 7.91
N LEU A 142 -2.05 0.64 7.01
CA LEU A 142 -3.46 0.44 6.67
C LEU A 142 -3.55 -0.37 5.38
N TYR A 143 -4.11 -1.57 5.48
CA TYR A 143 -4.38 -2.44 4.34
C TYR A 143 -5.84 -2.28 3.92
N THR A 144 -6.06 -2.00 2.64
CA THR A 144 -7.39 -2.05 1.99
C THR A 144 -7.37 -3.18 0.98
N LEU A 145 -8.25 -4.15 1.15
CA LEU A 145 -8.28 -5.35 0.30
C LEU A 145 -9.26 -5.19 -0.86
N THR A 146 -8.93 -5.80 -1.98
CA THR A 146 -9.85 -6.02 -3.12
C THR A 146 -9.99 -7.52 -3.32
N GLY A 147 -11.01 -8.09 -2.69
CA GLY A 147 -11.16 -9.53 -2.56
C GLY A 147 -10.03 -10.16 -1.73
N ASP A 148 -9.70 -11.41 -2.05
CA ASP A 148 -8.64 -12.18 -1.39
C ASP A 148 -7.30 -12.16 -2.16
N THR A 149 -7.22 -11.42 -3.26
CA THR A 149 -6.10 -11.48 -4.22
C THR A 149 -5.44 -10.15 -4.51
N ALA A 150 -5.89 -9.04 -3.93
CA ALA A 150 -5.24 -7.74 -4.13
C ALA A 150 -5.38 -6.85 -2.89
N PHE A 151 -4.41 -5.97 -2.69
CA PHE A 151 -4.44 -4.99 -1.63
C PHE A 151 -3.71 -3.70 -1.99
N THR A 152 -4.11 -2.63 -1.30
CA THR A 152 -3.32 -1.40 -1.14
C THR A 152 -2.87 -1.33 0.31
N ALA A 153 -1.58 -1.13 0.56
CA ALA A 153 -1.04 -0.88 1.89
C ALA A 153 -0.44 0.53 1.96
N LYS A 154 -0.81 1.28 3.00
CA LYS A 154 -0.27 2.63 3.29
C LYS A 154 0.33 2.64 4.68
N SER A 155 1.63 2.94 4.78
CA SER A 155 2.29 3.07 6.08
C SER A 155 2.07 4.44 6.69
N GLU A 156 2.22 4.54 8.00
CA GLU A 156 2.24 5.82 8.73
C GLU A 156 3.40 6.73 8.31
N HIS A 157 4.44 6.19 7.70
CA HIS A 157 5.58 6.93 7.16
C HIS A 157 5.36 7.42 5.72
N GLY A 158 4.19 7.18 5.14
CA GLY A 158 3.75 7.75 3.86
C GLY A 158 4.11 6.95 2.62
N TRP A 159 4.74 5.76 2.73
CA TRP A 159 4.87 4.91 1.56
C TRP A 159 3.56 4.17 1.25
N GLU A 160 3.33 3.89 -0.02
CA GLU A 160 2.16 3.16 -0.51
C GLU A 160 2.59 2.02 -1.43
N ARG A 161 1.93 0.87 -1.30
CA ARG A 161 2.09 -0.28 -2.20
C ARG A 161 0.74 -0.76 -2.66
N ASN A 162 0.59 -0.95 -3.97
CA ASN A 162 -0.55 -1.59 -4.59
C ASN A 162 -0.09 -2.92 -5.18
N ALA A 163 -0.62 -4.04 -4.72
CA ALA A 163 -0.15 -5.34 -5.16
C ALA A 163 -1.31 -6.33 -5.40
N ARG A 164 -1.08 -7.24 -6.34
CA ARG A 164 -2.01 -8.31 -6.68
C ARG A 164 -1.33 -9.67 -6.64
N TYR A 165 -2.10 -10.69 -6.30
CA TYR A 165 -1.66 -12.07 -6.30
C TYR A 165 -1.23 -12.51 -7.71
N CYS A 166 -0.09 -13.17 -7.78
CA CYS A 166 0.38 -13.87 -8.98
C CYS A 166 0.56 -15.35 -8.66
N ALA A 167 -0.14 -16.21 -9.41
CA ALA A 167 0.08 -17.64 -9.28
C ALA A 167 1.55 -17.96 -9.59
N GLN A 168 2.18 -18.82 -8.81
CA GLN A 168 3.59 -19.16 -8.97
C GLN A 168 3.92 -19.63 -10.39
N SER A 169 3.01 -20.35 -11.05
CA SER A 169 3.16 -20.81 -12.43
C SER A 169 3.26 -19.69 -13.47
N THR A 170 2.82 -18.47 -13.13
CA THR A 170 2.86 -17.28 -13.99
C THR A 170 4.07 -16.38 -13.73
N MET A 171 4.84 -16.67 -12.69
CA MET A 171 6.03 -15.92 -12.31
C MET A 171 7.21 -16.20 -13.26
N PRO A 172 8.29 -15.40 -13.25
CA PRO A 172 9.53 -15.71 -13.96
C PRO A 172 10.11 -17.07 -13.58
N PRO A 173 10.96 -17.69 -14.43
CA PRO A 173 11.46 -19.05 -14.23
C PRO A 173 12.06 -19.32 -12.85
N ASP A 174 12.88 -18.40 -12.31
CA ASP A 174 13.56 -18.57 -11.02
C ASP A 174 12.55 -18.65 -9.87
N TRP A 175 11.45 -17.88 -9.93
CA TRP A 175 10.39 -17.88 -8.91
C TRP A 175 9.50 -19.11 -9.01
N ARG A 176 9.29 -19.64 -10.24
CA ARG A 176 8.53 -20.88 -10.45
C ARG A 176 9.24 -22.09 -9.86
N ALA A 177 10.57 -22.05 -9.79
CA ALA A 177 11.38 -23.13 -9.25
C ALA A 177 11.47 -23.13 -7.71
N ASN A 178 11.07 -22.04 -7.05
CA ASN A 178 11.10 -21.94 -5.60
C ASN A 178 10.07 -22.89 -4.97
N ASP A 179 10.47 -23.57 -3.90
CA ASP A 179 9.52 -24.28 -3.06
C ASP A 179 8.91 -23.28 -2.03
N ILE A 180 7.62 -23.02 -2.17
CA ILE A 180 6.83 -22.19 -1.26
C ILE A 180 5.66 -22.98 -0.65
N SER A 181 5.76 -24.29 -0.60
CA SER A 181 4.70 -25.14 -0.05
C SER A 181 4.47 -24.90 1.44
N ASP A 182 5.49 -24.53 2.18
CA ASP A 182 5.43 -24.12 3.59
C ASP A 182 4.61 -22.81 3.80
N VAL A 183 4.55 -21.98 2.76
CA VAL A 183 3.81 -20.71 2.77
C VAL A 183 2.36 -20.89 2.37
N THR A 184 2.14 -21.66 1.32
CA THR A 184 0.80 -21.80 0.69
C THR A 184 -0.08 -22.85 1.38
N GLY A 185 0.52 -23.82 2.08
CA GLY A 185 -0.16 -24.83 2.90
C GLY A 185 -0.61 -26.03 2.11
#